data_5fb69d6d550d088ece7abca521c01cb4
#
_entry.id   5fb69d6d550d088ece7abca521c01cb4
#
_cell.length_a   1.000
_cell.length_b   1.000
_cell.length_c   1.000
_cell.angle_alpha   90.00
_cell.angle_beta   90.00
_cell.angle_gamma   90.00
#
_symmetry.space_group_name_H-M   'P 1'
#
loop_
_entity.id
_entity.type
_entity.pdbx_description
1 polymer ?
#
loop_
_entity_poly.entity_id
_entity_poly.type
_entity_poly.pdbx_seq_one_letter_code
_entity_poly.pdbx_strand_id
1 'polypeptide(L)'
;MSYNLLALVQQVTSELNLAIPTYVAGNPSQDVQQILALMNRAGYDLVKEYDWQALEVEYRFYTTAVTTTCDTTNGTYILGNIPSTVGLDSTYSIVGTNVPQDTYVDTVVDAHTITTTQLSSATSVGGSVTFSKTIYDLPPDYETITDNTHWDKTKHWQMLGPVDAQQWQWLKSGYISTGPRVRWRILGNEFQIWPPYNTQEYLGFEYRSRGFVKHATGQVKNSFTADTDTTVLDDTVMVLATKLKYFQIKSFDTTALNQDYIRYLNVAKANDKGSATLSFAPQPSAVLIGWANIPDTGYGS
;
A
#
# COMPACT_ATOMS: atom_id res chain seq x y z
N MET A 1 4.98 -19.35 -20.32
CA MET A 1 4.48 -20.07 -19.11
C MET A 1 5.44 -19.75 -18.00
N SER A 2 4.96 -19.28 -16.86
CA SER A 2 5.81 -19.05 -15.69
C SER A 2 6.10 -20.40 -15.01
N TYR A 3 7.34 -20.61 -14.62
CA TYR A 3 7.73 -21.82 -13.87
C TYR A 3 7.16 -21.74 -12.43
N ASN A 4 6.70 -22.90 -11.94
CA ASN A 4 6.35 -23.01 -10.52
C ASN A 4 7.62 -23.22 -9.66
N LEU A 5 7.50 -23.09 -8.34
CA LEU A 5 8.62 -23.24 -7.40
C LEU A 5 9.38 -24.54 -7.63
N LEU A 6 8.68 -25.66 -7.80
CA LEU A 6 9.32 -26.97 -8.01
C LEU A 6 10.20 -26.94 -9.27
N ALA A 7 9.69 -26.41 -10.38
CA ALA A 7 10.45 -26.34 -11.64
C ALA A 7 11.66 -25.40 -11.53
N LEU A 8 11.50 -24.25 -10.86
CA LEU A 8 12.61 -23.31 -10.61
C LEU A 8 13.72 -23.96 -9.78
N VAL A 9 13.37 -24.66 -8.70
CA VAL A 9 14.34 -25.34 -7.85
C VAL A 9 14.98 -26.52 -8.57
N GLN A 10 14.22 -27.29 -9.34
CA GLN A 10 14.75 -28.38 -10.16
C GLN A 10 15.76 -27.87 -11.20
N GLN A 11 15.49 -26.73 -11.82
CA GLN A 11 16.43 -26.12 -12.75
C GLN A 11 17.72 -25.70 -12.03
N VAL A 12 17.61 -24.99 -10.89
CA VAL A 12 18.78 -24.58 -10.09
C VAL A 12 19.60 -25.78 -9.64
N THR A 13 18.97 -26.83 -9.09
CA THR A 13 19.68 -28.04 -8.62
C THR A 13 20.36 -28.80 -9.75
N SER A 14 19.70 -28.91 -10.92
CA SER A 14 20.27 -29.54 -12.11
C SER A 14 21.52 -28.80 -12.59
N GLU A 15 21.47 -27.47 -12.66
CA GLU A 15 22.60 -26.65 -13.09
C GLU A 15 23.75 -26.61 -12.08
N LEU A 16 23.46 -26.85 -10.78
CA LEU A 16 24.47 -26.97 -9.72
C LEU A 16 24.99 -28.38 -9.50
N ASN A 17 24.53 -29.35 -10.30
CA ASN A 17 24.85 -30.78 -10.15
C ASN A 17 24.51 -31.32 -8.74
N LEU A 18 23.37 -30.87 -8.19
CA LEU A 18 22.80 -31.36 -6.94
C LEU A 18 21.67 -32.36 -7.21
N ALA A 19 21.25 -33.10 -6.17
CA ALA A 19 20.13 -34.02 -6.29
C ALA A 19 18.84 -33.27 -6.63
N ILE A 20 18.14 -33.67 -7.70
CA ILE A 20 16.91 -33.04 -8.15
C ILE A 20 15.77 -33.45 -7.21
N PRO A 21 15.09 -32.49 -6.55
CA PRO A 21 14.02 -32.80 -5.63
C PRO A 21 12.72 -33.16 -6.37
N THR A 22 11.92 -34.04 -5.76
CA THR A 22 10.55 -34.35 -6.22
C THR A 22 9.51 -33.41 -5.63
N TYR A 23 9.82 -32.71 -4.54
CA TYR A 23 9.04 -31.64 -3.91
C TYR A 23 9.98 -30.71 -3.14
N VAL A 24 9.55 -29.47 -2.93
CA VAL A 24 10.35 -28.41 -2.28
C VAL A 24 9.76 -28.01 -0.92
N ALA A 25 8.47 -27.71 -0.90
CA ALA A 25 7.80 -27.28 0.32
C ALA A 25 7.79 -28.42 1.36
N GLY A 26 8.41 -28.15 2.53
CA GLY A 26 8.55 -29.16 3.59
C GLY A 26 9.59 -30.28 3.32
N ASN A 27 10.42 -30.15 2.29
CA ASN A 27 11.48 -31.10 2.02
C ASN A 27 12.56 -31.08 3.13
N PRO A 28 12.96 -32.23 3.72
CA PRO A 28 13.93 -32.29 4.80
C PRO A 28 15.39 -32.12 4.35
N SER A 29 15.68 -32.18 3.04
CA SER A 29 17.03 -32.02 2.51
C SER A 29 17.58 -30.63 2.78
N GLN A 30 18.78 -30.55 3.37
CA GLN A 30 19.44 -29.28 3.66
C GLN A 30 19.72 -28.46 2.39
N ASP A 31 20.11 -29.11 1.29
CA ASP A 31 20.36 -28.42 0.02
C ASP A 31 19.11 -27.79 -0.55
N VAL A 32 17.97 -28.49 -0.49
CA VAL A 32 16.68 -27.97 -0.97
C VAL A 32 16.21 -26.80 -0.11
N GLN A 33 16.33 -26.92 1.21
CA GLN A 33 15.98 -25.82 2.13
C GLN A 33 16.89 -24.60 1.92
N GLN A 34 18.20 -24.82 1.70
CA GLN A 34 19.13 -23.75 1.40
C GLN A 34 18.77 -23.02 0.10
N ILE A 35 18.48 -23.78 -0.96
CA ILE A 35 18.09 -23.19 -2.26
C ILE A 35 16.76 -22.41 -2.12
N LEU A 36 15.77 -22.95 -1.43
CA LEU A 36 14.50 -22.25 -1.17
C LEU A 36 14.74 -20.93 -0.41
N ALA A 37 15.55 -20.96 0.63
CA ALA A 37 15.91 -19.75 1.39
C ALA A 37 16.63 -18.71 0.51
N LEU A 38 17.56 -19.16 -0.33
CA LEU A 38 18.29 -18.28 -1.25
C LEU A 38 17.40 -17.74 -2.35
N MET A 39 16.43 -18.51 -2.87
CA MET A 39 15.47 -18.09 -3.86
C MET A 39 14.54 -17.01 -3.28
N ASN A 40 14.03 -17.20 -2.08
CA ASN A 40 13.27 -16.17 -1.38
C ASN A 40 14.10 -14.90 -1.16
N ARG A 41 15.36 -15.05 -0.75
CA ARG A 41 16.28 -13.90 -0.61
C ARG A 41 16.53 -13.18 -1.93
N ALA A 42 16.70 -13.92 -3.02
CA ALA A 42 16.87 -13.37 -4.36
C ALA A 42 15.63 -12.58 -4.79
N GLY A 43 14.43 -13.09 -4.53
CA GLY A 43 13.19 -12.39 -4.79
C GLY A 43 13.09 -11.07 -4.05
N TYR A 44 13.39 -11.03 -2.76
CA TYR A 44 13.42 -9.78 -1.97
C TYR A 44 14.42 -8.75 -2.53
N ASP A 45 15.59 -9.19 -2.94
CA ASP A 45 16.61 -8.28 -3.48
C ASP A 45 16.16 -7.73 -4.83
N LEU A 46 15.58 -8.56 -5.69
CA LEU A 46 15.03 -8.15 -7.00
C LEU A 46 13.88 -7.13 -6.87
N VAL A 47 12.96 -7.32 -5.92
CA VAL A 47 11.89 -6.35 -5.64
C VAL A 47 12.45 -4.97 -5.32
N LYS A 48 13.56 -4.90 -4.57
CA LYS A 48 14.18 -3.64 -4.15
C LYS A 48 15.11 -3.02 -5.20
N GLU A 49 15.57 -3.80 -6.15
CA GLU A 49 16.57 -3.36 -7.11
C GLU A 49 15.99 -2.46 -8.22
N TYR A 50 14.70 -2.64 -8.52
CA TYR A 50 14.07 -1.93 -9.64
C TYR A 50 12.58 -1.71 -9.40
N ASP A 51 12.05 -0.65 -10.02
CA ASP A 51 10.63 -0.32 -9.97
C ASP A 51 9.87 -1.16 -11.01
N TRP A 52 9.57 -2.41 -10.65
CA TRP A 52 8.89 -3.36 -11.52
C TRP A 52 7.43 -2.97 -11.71
N GLN A 53 7.02 -2.77 -12.96
CA GLN A 53 5.63 -2.53 -13.31
C GLN A 53 4.75 -3.75 -12.99
N ALA A 54 5.33 -4.95 -13.11
CA ALA A 54 4.66 -6.20 -12.75
C ALA A 54 4.27 -6.29 -11.26
N LEU A 55 4.85 -5.45 -10.38
CA LEU A 55 4.54 -5.37 -8.96
C LEU A 55 3.65 -4.19 -8.59
N GLU A 56 3.22 -3.37 -9.55
CA GLU A 56 2.30 -2.27 -9.29
C GLU A 56 0.87 -2.79 -9.14
N VAL A 57 0.22 -2.39 -8.06
CA VAL A 57 -1.13 -2.82 -7.67
C VAL A 57 -1.96 -1.62 -7.27
N GLU A 58 -3.22 -1.59 -7.69
CA GLU A 58 -4.18 -0.59 -7.24
C GLU A 58 -4.84 -1.04 -5.93
N TYR A 59 -4.76 -0.21 -4.90
CA TYR A 59 -5.50 -0.37 -3.65
C TYR A 59 -6.72 0.53 -3.61
N ARG A 60 -7.84 -0.03 -3.21
CA ARG A 60 -9.14 0.67 -3.16
C ARG A 60 -9.82 0.39 -1.83
N PHE A 61 -10.38 1.42 -1.23
CA PHE A 61 -11.11 1.29 0.02
C PHE A 61 -12.18 2.37 0.17
N TYR A 62 -13.12 2.13 1.09
CA TYR A 62 -14.12 3.11 1.46
C TYR A 62 -13.70 3.80 2.75
N THR A 63 -13.91 5.12 2.82
CA THR A 63 -13.80 5.87 4.07
C THR A 63 -14.99 5.55 4.96
N THR A 64 -14.82 5.74 6.26
CA THR A 64 -15.89 5.56 7.24
C THR A 64 -16.13 6.86 7.97
N ALA A 65 -17.38 7.33 7.94
CA ALA A 65 -17.83 8.49 8.71
C ALA A 65 -19.23 8.20 9.29
N VAL A 66 -19.42 8.54 10.55
CA VAL A 66 -20.69 8.36 11.26
C VAL A 66 -21.07 9.67 11.94
N THR A 67 -22.15 10.27 11.50
CA THR A 67 -22.71 11.46 12.14
C THR A 67 -23.79 11.05 13.14
N THR A 68 -23.66 11.55 14.37
CA THR A 68 -24.55 11.22 15.49
C THR A 68 -24.61 12.39 16.47
N THR A 69 -25.15 12.15 17.65
CA THR A 69 -25.20 13.13 18.74
C THR A 69 -24.42 12.65 19.94
N CYS A 70 -23.93 13.59 20.76
CA CYS A 70 -23.30 13.28 22.03
C CYS A 70 -23.51 14.42 23.04
N ASP A 71 -23.25 14.14 24.29
CA ASP A 71 -23.15 15.12 25.35
C ASP A 71 -21.69 15.48 25.61
N THR A 72 -21.42 16.79 25.74
CA THR A 72 -20.10 17.30 26.10
C THR A 72 -20.17 18.01 27.45
N THR A 73 -19.11 17.93 28.24
CA THR A 73 -18.94 18.70 29.48
C THR A 73 -17.66 19.52 29.39
N ASN A 74 -17.78 20.82 29.59
CA ASN A 74 -16.65 21.73 29.52
C ASN A 74 -15.46 21.28 30.40
N GLY A 75 -14.28 21.27 29.82
CA GLY A 75 -13.05 20.91 30.52
C GLY A 75 -12.89 19.42 30.85
N THR A 76 -13.65 18.54 30.18
CA THR A 76 -13.51 17.08 30.31
C THR A 76 -13.11 16.42 29.00
N TYR A 77 -12.46 15.27 29.09
CA TYR A 77 -12.12 14.40 27.95
C TYR A 77 -13.26 13.44 27.57
N ILE A 78 -14.44 13.55 28.21
CA ILE A 78 -15.51 12.57 28.08
C ILE A 78 -16.57 13.09 27.09
N LEU A 79 -16.91 12.27 26.12
CA LEU A 79 -18.14 12.39 25.32
C LEU A 79 -19.07 11.26 25.73
N GLY A 80 -20.24 11.62 26.22
CA GLY A 80 -21.25 10.68 26.69
C GLY A 80 -22.50 10.67 25.83
N ASN A 81 -23.43 9.76 26.19
CA ASN A 81 -24.73 9.63 25.53
C ASN A 81 -24.66 9.48 24.00
N ILE A 82 -23.62 8.81 23.54
CA ILE A 82 -23.45 8.44 22.13
C ILE A 82 -24.37 7.25 21.86
N PRO A 83 -25.20 7.23 20.80
CA PRO A 83 -26.10 6.11 20.50
C PRO A 83 -25.37 4.76 20.36
N SER A 84 -24.18 4.73 19.80
CA SER A 84 -23.33 3.54 19.71
C SER A 84 -21.87 3.93 19.51
N THR A 85 -20.97 3.26 20.25
CA THR A 85 -19.52 3.40 20.13
C THR A 85 -18.88 2.21 19.38
N VAL A 86 -19.71 1.29 18.87
CA VAL A 86 -19.23 0.09 18.17
C VAL A 86 -18.42 0.46 16.94
N GLY A 87 -17.19 -0.06 16.85
CA GLY A 87 -16.28 0.18 15.71
C GLY A 87 -15.49 1.48 15.78
N LEU A 88 -15.65 2.28 16.84
CA LEU A 88 -14.80 3.44 17.09
C LEU A 88 -13.49 3.01 17.75
N ASP A 89 -12.41 3.62 17.31
CA ASP A 89 -11.06 3.43 17.87
C ASP A 89 -10.23 4.72 17.68
N SER A 90 -8.97 4.69 18.08
CA SER A 90 -8.04 5.83 18.00
C SER A 90 -7.73 6.31 16.58
N THR A 91 -8.19 5.62 15.54
CA THR A 91 -8.04 6.04 14.14
C THR A 91 -9.10 7.04 13.67
N TYR A 92 -10.12 7.28 14.52
CA TYR A 92 -11.21 8.20 14.23
C TYR A 92 -10.94 9.59 14.79
N SER A 93 -10.96 10.59 13.91
CA SER A 93 -11.05 11.99 14.30
C SER A 93 -12.49 12.37 14.60
N ILE A 94 -12.69 13.37 15.45
CA ILE A 94 -13.97 13.82 15.92
C ILE A 94 -14.16 15.27 15.50
N VAL A 95 -15.23 15.55 14.78
CA VAL A 95 -15.62 16.90 14.38
C VAL A 95 -17.04 17.17 14.86
N GLY A 96 -17.26 18.24 15.59
CA GLY A 96 -18.60 18.53 16.07
C GLY A 96 -18.68 19.67 17.05
N THR A 97 -19.86 19.84 17.62
CA THR A 97 -20.16 20.91 18.59
C THR A 97 -19.31 20.76 19.84
N ASN A 98 -18.60 21.83 20.20
CA ASN A 98 -17.73 21.91 21.38
C ASN A 98 -16.54 20.94 21.42
N VAL A 99 -16.23 20.32 20.27
CA VAL A 99 -15.04 19.47 20.13
C VAL A 99 -13.96 20.28 19.41
N PRO A 100 -12.78 20.47 20.01
CA PRO A 100 -11.67 21.16 19.36
C PRO A 100 -11.20 20.42 18.11
N GLN A 101 -10.55 21.14 17.21
CA GLN A 101 -9.97 20.54 16.01
C GLN A 101 -8.83 19.58 16.36
N ASP A 102 -8.56 18.61 15.47
CA ASP A 102 -7.55 17.57 15.67
C ASP A 102 -7.79 16.72 16.94
N THR A 103 -9.08 16.58 17.33
CA THR A 103 -9.49 15.69 18.41
C THR A 103 -9.72 14.29 17.86
N TYR A 104 -9.21 13.29 18.55
CA TYR A 104 -9.38 11.87 18.24
C TYR A 104 -10.07 11.13 19.38
N VAL A 105 -10.63 9.98 19.06
CA VAL A 105 -11.01 9.00 20.07
C VAL A 105 -9.73 8.51 20.76
N ASP A 106 -9.70 8.57 22.08
CA ASP A 106 -8.59 8.05 22.88
C ASP A 106 -8.90 6.61 23.32
N THR A 107 -10.00 6.42 24.06
CA THR A 107 -10.46 5.09 24.45
C THR A 107 -11.99 5.01 24.40
N VAL A 108 -12.50 3.82 24.12
CA VAL A 108 -13.92 3.49 24.27
C VAL A 108 -14.14 2.95 25.67
N VAL A 109 -14.91 3.68 26.48
CA VAL A 109 -15.19 3.33 27.88
C VAL A 109 -16.31 2.30 27.97
N ASP A 110 -17.42 2.54 27.26
CA ASP A 110 -18.57 1.66 27.19
C ASP A 110 -19.36 1.87 25.87
N ALA A 111 -20.52 1.25 25.73
CA ALA A 111 -21.36 1.31 24.52
C ALA A 111 -21.85 2.72 24.15
N HIS A 112 -21.75 3.68 25.07
CA HIS A 112 -22.28 5.04 24.92
C HIS A 112 -21.30 6.15 25.30
N THR A 113 -20.09 5.81 25.73
CA THR A 113 -19.11 6.75 26.29
C THR A 113 -17.73 6.49 25.72
N ILE A 114 -17.04 7.56 25.33
CA ILE A 114 -15.64 7.55 24.91
C ILE A 114 -14.83 8.60 25.65
N THR A 115 -13.51 8.43 25.68
CA THR A 115 -12.58 9.52 26.00
C THR A 115 -11.97 10.09 24.72
N THR A 116 -11.57 11.34 24.77
CA THR A 116 -11.01 12.10 23.65
C THR A 116 -9.62 12.58 23.95
N THR A 117 -8.82 12.87 22.93
CA THR A 117 -7.43 13.38 23.09
C THR A 117 -7.37 14.84 23.55
N GLN A 118 -8.48 15.60 23.44
CA GLN A 118 -8.55 16.99 23.84
C GLN A 118 -9.79 17.26 24.70
N LEU A 119 -9.72 18.30 25.54
CA LEU A 119 -10.82 18.72 26.41
C LEU A 119 -11.94 19.38 25.61
N SER A 120 -13.19 19.07 25.92
CA SER A 120 -14.36 19.75 25.36
C SER A 120 -14.37 21.24 25.75
N SER A 121 -14.69 22.10 24.79
CA SER A 121 -14.63 23.57 24.95
C SER A 121 -15.84 24.16 25.63
N ALA A 122 -16.97 23.46 25.69
CA ALA A 122 -18.19 23.86 26.38
C ALA A 122 -19.09 22.66 26.71
N THR A 123 -20.09 22.88 27.55
CA THR A 123 -21.09 21.87 27.90
C THR A 123 -22.28 21.96 26.95
N SER A 124 -22.71 20.83 26.40
CA SER A 124 -23.96 20.71 25.64
C SER A 124 -24.54 19.30 25.77
N VAL A 125 -25.85 19.19 25.54
CA VAL A 125 -26.59 17.94 25.49
C VAL A 125 -27.09 17.72 24.07
N GLY A 126 -26.87 16.53 23.54
CA GLY A 126 -27.31 16.17 22.18
C GLY A 126 -26.63 16.96 21.07
N GLY A 127 -25.43 17.46 21.29
CA GLY A 127 -24.64 18.15 20.27
C GLY A 127 -24.31 17.23 19.09
N SER A 128 -24.38 17.76 17.86
CA SER A 128 -24.00 16.99 16.65
C SER A 128 -22.50 16.73 16.62
N VAL A 129 -22.13 15.49 16.35
CA VAL A 129 -20.74 15.05 16.20
C VAL A 129 -20.61 14.08 15.04
N THR A 130 -19.49 14.18 14.31
CA THR A 130 -19.12 13.24 13.25
C THR A 130 -17.81 12.55 13.62
N PHE A 131 -17.86 11.25 13.71
CA PHE A 131 -16.68 10.38 13.84
C PHE A 131 -16.22 10.00 12.45
N SER A 132 -15.01 10.37 12.07
CA SER A 132 -14.47 10.13 10.73
C SER A 132 -13.14 9.39 10.84
N LYS A 133 -13.07 8.21 10.24
CA LYS A 133 -11.79 7.49 10.17
C LYS A 133 -10.83 8.25 9.27
N THR A 134 -9.67 8.61 9.79
CA THR A 134 -8.63 9.38 9.07
C THR A 134 -7.29 8.65 8.99
N ILE A 135 -7.16 7.54 9.69
CA ILE A 135 -5.96 6.71 9.73
C ILE A 135 -6.34 5.32 9.23
N TYR A 136 -5.66 4.87 8.17
CA TYR A 136 -5.93 3.60 7.50
C TYR A 136 -4.66 2.77 7.41
N ASP A 137 -4.80 1.47 7.60
CA ASP A 137 -3.71 0.52 7.38
C ASP A 137 -3.30 0.51 5.90
N LEU A 138 -2.00 0.43 5.65
CA LEU A 138 -1.49 0.13 4.32
C LEU A 138 -1.71 -1.35 4.00
N PRO A 139 -1.79 -1.73 2.70
CA PRO A 139 -1.85 -3.12 2.30
C PRO A 139 -0.71 -3.95 2.94
N PRO A 140 -0.96 -5.21 3.33
CA PRO A 140 0.03 -6.03 4.03
C PRO A 140 1.29 -6.32 3.20
N ASP A 141 1.18 -6.21 1.89
CA ASP A 141 2.25 -6.40 0.92
C ASP A 141 2.84 -5.08 0.40
N TYR A 142 2.51 -3.96 1.05
CA TYR A 142 3.00 -2.62 0.68
C TYR A 142 4.52 -2.52 0.79
N GLU A 143 5.17 -1.99 -0.25
CA GLU A 143 6.60 -1.63 -0.27
C GLU A 143 6.78 -0.11 -0.41
N THR A 144 6.21 0.48 -1.45
CA THR A 144 6.29 1.94 -1.68
C THR A 144 5.06 2.43 -2.44
N ILE A 145 4.70 3.68 -2.22
CA ILE A 145 3.56 4.31 -2.88
C ILE A 145 3.96 4.87 -4.24
N THR A 146 3.04 4.85 -5.20
CA THR A 146 3.23 5.49 -6.49
C THR A 146 2.59 6.88 -6.44
N ASP A 147 3.43 7.91 -6.58
CA ASP A 147 2.99 9.31 -6.47
C ASP A 147 1.99 9.70 -7.56
N ASN A 148 1.14 10.67 -7.24
CA ASN A 148 0.11 11.23 -8.13
C ASN A 148 -1.01 10.26 -8.57
N THR A 149 -1.10 9.08 -7.96
CA THR A 149 -2.15 8.08 -8.27
C THR A 149 -3.32 8.10 -7.29
N HIS A 150 -3.30 8.99 -6.31
CA HIS A 150 -4.29 9.08 -5.24
C HIS A 150 -5.52 9.85 -5.69
N TRP A 151 -6.66 9.17 -5.71
CA TRP A 151 -7.93 9.73 -6.18
C TRP A 151 -9.08 9.42 -5.23
N ASP A 152 -9.89 10.46 -5.02
CA ASP A 152 -11.26 10.30 -4.54
C ASP A 152 -12.12 9.95 -5.77
N LYS A 153 -12.48 8.69 -5.89
CA LYS A 153 -13.22 8.16 -7.04
C LYS A 153 -14.71 8.50 -6.97
N THR A 154 -15.23 8.86 -5.80
CA THR A 154 -16.61 9.33 -5.64
C THR A 154 -16.76 10.76 -6.16
N LYS A 155 -15.83 11.63 -5.81
CA LYS A 155 -15.84 13.05 -6.20
C LYS A 155 -15.05 13.35 -7.47
N HIS A 156 -14.34 12.37 -8.00
CA HIS A 156 -13.45 12.49 -9.16
C HIS A 156 -12.35 13.55 -8.98
N TRP A 157 -11.80 13.63 -7.77
CA TRP A 157 -10.75 14.57 -7.41
C TRP A 157 -9.45 13.86 -7.04
N GLN A 158 -8.36 14.46 -7.48
CA GLN A 158 -7.04 14.06 -7.02
C GLN A 158 -6.83 14.49 -5.57
N MET A 159 -6.39 13.56 -4.73
CA MET A 159 -5.92 13.85 -3.38
C MET A 159 -4.50 14.45 -3.46
N LEU A 160 -4.26 15.52 -2.72
CA LEU A 160 -2.98 16.21 -2.74
C LEU A 160 -2.01 15.62 -1.69
N GLY A 161 -0.81 15.27 -2.13
CA GLY A 161 0.23 14.69 -1.26
C GLY A 161 1.33 14.00 -2.05
N PRO A 162 2.33 13.41 -1.35
CA PRO A 162 2.46 13.41 0.12
C PRO A 162 2.77 14.79 0.67
N VAL A 163 2.13 15.16 1.77
CA VAL A 163 2.34 16.45 2.43
C VAL A 163 3.55 16.37 3.37
N ASP A 164 4.40 17.40 3.37
CA ASP A 164 5.54 17.47 4.28
C ASP A 164 5.12 17.61 5.76
N ALA A 165 6.08 17.41 6.68
CA ALA A 165 5.77 17.40 8.11
C ALA A 165 5.26 18.74 8.62
N GLN A 166 5.82 19.85 8.16
CA GLN A 166 5.44 21.19 8.60
C GLN A 166 4.05 21.54 8.10
N GLN A 167 3.78 21.29 6.82
CA GLN A 167 2.49 21.56 6.21
C GLN A 167 1.39 20.68 6.79
N TRP A 168 1.71 19.42 7.14
CA TRP A 168 0.76 18.52 7.81
C TRP A 168 0.34 19.04 9.17
N GLN A 169 1.30 19.47 10.01
CA GLN A 169 0.99 20.04 11.33
C GLN A 169 0.20 21.35 11.21
N TRP A 170 0.54 22.19 10.23
CA TRP A 170 -0.22 23.41 9.97
C TRP A 170 -1.68 23.12 9.59
N LEU A 171 -1.93 22.15 8.73
CA LEU A 171 -3.29 21.72 8.36
C LEU A 171 -4.09 21.23 9.56
N LYS A 172 -3.45 20.47 10.46
CA LYS A 172 -4.08 19.93 11.68
C LYS A 172 -4.25 20.97 12.78
N SER A 173 -3.54 22.09 12.74
CA SER A 173 -3.64 23.16 13.73
C SER A 173 -4.99 23.89 13.76
N GLY A 174 -5.90 23.57 12.85
CA GLY A 174 -7.27 24.06 12.86
C GLY A 174 -7.53 25.29 12.03
N TYR A 175 -6.54 25.82 11.31
CA TYR A 175 -6.74 26.99 10.45
C TYR A 175 -7.59 26.67 9.20
N ILE A 176 -7.49 25.42 8.71
CA ILE A 176 -8.32 24.91 7.60
C ILE A 176 -8.92 23.58 8.04
N SER A 177 -10.18 23.62 8.47
CA SER A 177 -10.93 22.44 8.89
C SER A 177 -11.69 21.75 7.77
N THR A 178 -11.95 22.49 6.70
CA THR A 178 -12.73 22.02 5.55
C THR A 178 -12.10 22.54 4.28
N GLY A 179 -11.90 21.69 3.31
CA GLY A 179 -11.39 22.08 2.00
C GLY A 179 -11.90 21.13 0.93
N PRO A 180 -12.00 21.61 -0.32
CA PRO A 180 -12.54 20.80 -1.42
C PRO A 180 -11.66 19.60 -1.76
N ARG A 181 -10.40 19.59 -1.31
CA ARG A 181 -9.46 18.51 -1.61
C ARG A 181 -8.80 18.00 -0.34
N VAL A 182 -8.95 16.73 -0.09
CA VAL A 182 -8.28 16.02 0.99
C VAL A 182 -6.80 15.84 0.64
N ARG A 183 -5.97 15.98 1.65
CA ARG A 183 -4.54 15.73 1.58
C ARG A 183 -4.21 14.43 2.28
N TRP A 184 -3.12 13.82 1.85
CA TRP A 184 -2.69 12.56 2.43
C TRP A 184 -1.21 12.59 2.80
N ARG A 185 -0.86 11.73 3.74
CA ARG A 185 0.51 11.48 4.18
C ARG A 185 0.62 10.07 4.72
N ILE A 186 1.79 9.45 4.55
CA ILE A 186 2.14 8.23 5.29
C ILE A 186 2.89 8.65 6.55
N LEU A 187 2.40 8.21 7.69
CA LEU A 187 3.01 8.44 9.00
C LEU A 187 2.87 7.17 9.84
N GLY A 188 3.99 6.69 10.44
CA GLY A 188 3.97 5.48 11.27
C GLY A 188 3.57 4.20 10.52
N ASN A 189 3.82 4.13 9.21
CA ASN A 189 3.38 3.04 8.31
C ASN A 189 1.85 2.96 8.13
N GLU A 190 1.15 4.07 8.34
CA GLU A 190 -0.28 4.23 8.14
C GLU A 190 -0.55 5.29 7.08
N PHE A 191 -1.61 5.12 6.32
CA PHE A 191 -2.11 6.10 5.35
C PHE A 191 -3.06 7.04 6.06
N GLN A 192 -2.66 8.30 6.21
CA GLN A 192 -3.43 9.33 6.91
C GLN A 192 -3.98 10.36 5.92
N ILE A 193 -5.22 10.77 6.15
CA ILE A 193 -5.94 11.77 5.35
C ILE A 193 -6.40 12.94 6.21
N TRP A 194 -6.38 14.16 5.63
CA TRP A 194 -6.87 15.37 6.27
C TRP A 194 -7.31 16.42 5.23
N PRO A 195 -8.43 17.15 5.41
CA PRO A 195 -9.39 17.07 6.50
C PRO A 195 -10.22 15.78 6.45
N PRO A 196 -10.88 15.42 7.60
CA PRO A 196 -11.73 14.24 7.67
C PRO A 196 -12.94 14.36 6.73
N TYR A 197 -13.32 13.25 6.12
CA TYR A 197 -14.58 13.16 5.37
C TYR A 197 -15.77 13.08 6.32
N ASN A 198 -16.87 13.71 5.95
CA ASN A 198 -18.15 13.63 6.69
C ASN A 198 -19.11 12.59 6.11
N THR A 199 -18.75 11.98 5.00
CA THR A 199 -19.52 10.96 4.26
C THR A 199 -18.59 9.80 3.88
N GLN A 200 -19.18 8.68 3.48
CA GLN A 200 -18.44 7.58 2.93
C GLN A 200 -17.99 7.90 1.51
N GLU A 201 -16.70 7.86 1.26
CA GLU A 201 -16.09 8.11 -0.05
C GLU A 201 -15.28 6.89 -0.51
N TYR A 202 -15.18 6.69 -1.81
CA TYR A 202 -14.41 5.61 -2.42
C TYR A 202 -13.05 6.14 -2.88
N LEU A 203 -12.00 5.75 -2.19
CA LEU A 203 -10.63 6.17 -2.44
C LEU A 203 -9.84 5.08 -3.14
N GLY A 204 -8.84 5.48 -3.90
CA GLY A 204 -7.90 4.56 -4.51
C GLY A 204 -6.54 5.20 -4.78
N PHE A 205 -5.51 4.38 -4.71
CA PHE A 205 -4.15 4.73 -5.10
C PHE A 205 -3.40 3.49 -5.60
N GLU A 206 -2.30 3.72 -6.31
CA GLU A 206 -1.40 2.66 -6.73
C GLU A 206 -0.19 2.59 -5.80
N TYR A 207 0.30 1.39 -5.61
CA TYR A 207 1.48 1.13 -4.81
C TYR A 207 2.26 -0.03 -5.39
N ARG A 208 3.55 -0.09 -5.10
CA ARG A 208 4.37 -1.23 -5.43
C ARG A 208 4.29 -2.26 -4.29
N SER A 209 3.88 -3.46 -4.66
CA SER A 209 3.83 -4.61 -3.77
C SER A 209 5.23 -5.21 -3.59
N ARG A 210 5.54 -5.69 -2.39
CA ARG A 210 6.69 -6.55 -2.13
C ARG A 210 6.42 -8.02 -2.43
N GLY A 211 5.21 -8.34 -2.87
CA GLY A 211 4.78 -9.70 -3.17
C GLY A 211 5.23 -10.14 -4.55
N PHE A 212 6.38 -10.81 -4.64
CA PHE A 212 6.93 -11.33 -5.89
C PHE A 212 6.48 -12.75 -6.21
N VAL A 213 5.69 -13.37 -5.34
CA VAL A 213 5.17 -14.75 -5.49
C VAL A 213 3.67 -14.72 -5.65
N LYS A 214 3.14 -15.50 -6.59
CA LYS A 214 1.71 -15.70 -6.82
C LYS A 214 1.34 -17.15 -6.49
N HIS A 215 0.43 -17.31 -5.53
CA HIS A 215 -0.17 -18.60 -5.22
C HIS A 215 -1.10 -19.08 -6.33
N ALA A 216 -1.33 -20.38 -6.44
CA ALA A 216 -2.23 -20.98 -7.44
C ALA A 216 -3.66 -20.40 -7.39
N THR A 217 -4.12 -19.90 -6.23
CA THR A 217 -5.41 -19.20 -6.07
C THR A 217 -5.41 -17.75 -6.53
N GLY A 218 -4.26 -17.23 -7.00
CA GLY A 218 -4.09 -15.84 -7.41
C GLY A 218 -3.65 -14.89 -6.28
N GLN A 219 -3.57 -15.36 -5.04
CA GLN A 219 -3.11 -14.55 -3.91
C GLN A 219 -1.61 -14.22 -4.04
N VAL A 220 -1.27 -12.96 -3.82
CA VAL A 220 0.12 -12.48 -3.82
C VAL A 220 0.76 -12.74 -2.45
N LYS A 221 2.02 -13.18 -2.45
CA LYS A 221 2.80 -13.51 -1.26
C LYS A 221 4.22 -12.96 -1.35
N ASN A 222 4.85 -12.77 -0.20
CA ASN A 222 6.21 -12.27 -0.10
C ASN A 222 7.28 -13.38 -0.17
N SER A 223 6.88 -14.64 -0.19
CA SER A 223 7.80 -15.79 -0.23
C SER A 223 7.13 -17.02 -0.82
N PHE A 224 7.94 -17.89 -1.40
CA PHE A 224 7.51 -19.21 -1.82
C PHE A 224 7.25 -20.11 -0.60
N THR A 225 6.07 -20.73 -0.58
CA THR A 225 5.62 -21.63 0.51
C THR A 225 5.00 -22.92 0.00
N ALA A 226 4.66 -23.01 -1.28
CA ALA A 226 4.06 -24.18 -1.90
C ALA A 226 4.71 -24.44 -3.28
N ASP A 227 4.82 -25.71 -3.66
CA ASP A 227 5.44 -26.13 -4.91
C ASP A 227 4.75 -25.58 -6.17
N THR A 228 3.47 -25.24 -6.03
CA THR A 228 2.64 -24.66 -7.10
C THR A 228 2.76 -23.14 -7.21
N ASP A 229 3.45 -22.49 -6.27
CA ASP A 229 3.66 -21.05 -6.31
C ASP A 229 4.49 -20.66 -7.53
N THR A 230 4.15 -19.55 -8.18
CA THR A 230 4.86 -19.01 -9.34
C THR A 230 5.47 -17.66 -9.00
N THR A 231 6.55 -17.28 -9.68
CA THR A 231 7.07 -15.90 -9.57
C THR A 231 6.31 -14.94 -10.46
N VAL A 232 6.19 -13.68 -10.05
CA VAL A 232 5.71 -12.56 -10.87
C VAL A 232 6.86 -11.99 -11.71
N LEU A 233 8.10 -12.14 -11.22
CA LEU A 233 9.33 -11.71 -11.88
C LEU A 233 9.78 -12.72 -12.93
N ASP A 234 10.75 -12.32 -13.76
CA ASP A 234 11.30 -13.21 -14.79
C ASP A 234 11.96 -14.46 -14.21
N ASP A 235 11.55 -15.63 -14.71
CA ASP A 235 12.00 -16.95 -14.22
C ASP A 235 13.52 -17.12 -14.38
N THR A 236 14.11 -16.65 -15.49
CA THR A 236 15.54 -16.78 -15.78
C THR A 236 16.35 -15.93 -14.81
N VAL A 237 15.90 -14.70 -14.56
CA VAL A 237 16.56 -13.79 -13.60
C VAL A 237 16.50 -14.38 -12.19
N MET A 238 15.37 -14.98 -11.80
CA MET A 238 15.20 -15.63 -10.51
C MET A 238 16.17 -16.80 -10.31
N VAL A 239 16.32 -17.65 -11.33
CA VAL A 239 17.28 -18.78 -11.33
C VAL A 239 18.71 -18.27 -11.22
N LEU A 240 19.11 -17.30 -12.05
CA LEU A 240 20.47 -16.75 -12.04
C LEU A 240 20.80 -16.04 -10.72
N ALA A 241 19.86 -15.26 -10.18
CA ALA A 241 20.02 -14.61 -8.88
C ALA A 241 20.21 -15.63 -7.74
N THR A 242 19.43 -16.72 -7.76
CA THR A 242 19.54 -17.78 -6.77
C THR A 242 20.91 -18.49 -6.86
N LYS A 243 21.38 -18.83 -8.06
CA LYS A 243 22.71 -19.42 -8.30
C LYS A 243 23.82 -18.48 -7.86
N LEU A 244 23.72 -17.19 -8.18
CA LEU A 244 24.70 -16.19 -7.76
C LEU A 244 24.84 -16.15 -6.23
N LYS A 245 23.73 -16.15 -5.51
CA LYS A 245 23.74 -16.22 -4.04
C LYS A 245 24.32 -17.53 -3.50
N TYR A 246 24.02 -18.65 -4.15
CA TYR A 246 24.60 -19.93 -3.79
C TYR A 246 26.13 -19.92 -3.95
N PHE A 247 26.65 -19.40 -5.07
CA PHE A 247 28.10 -19.27 -5.32
C PHE A 247 28.77 -18.34 -4.31
N GLN A 248 28.11 -17.22 -3.96
CA GLN A 248 28.61 -16.29 -2.94
C GLN A 248 28.77 -16.98 -1.57
N ILE A 249 27.78 -17.76 -1.14
CA ILE A 249 27.84 -18.47 0.16
C ILE A 249 28.90 -19.56 0.15
N LYS A 250 29.05 -20.26 -0.98
CA LYS A 250 30.08 -21.32 -1.14
C LYS A 250 31.49 -20.78 -1.45
N SER A 251 31.61 -19.44 -1.57
CA SER A 251 32.89 -18.77 -1.94
C SER A 251 33.43 -19.23 -3.30
N PHE A 252 32.57 -19.56 -4.24
CA PHE A 252 32.96 -19.88 -5.62
C PHE A 252 33.21 -18.61 -6.43
N ASP A 253 33.92 -18.73 -7.57
CA ASP A 253 34.03 -17.59 -8.49
C ASP A 253 32.68 -17.23 -9.09
N THR A 254 32.30 -15.95 -8.91
CA THR A 254 31.03 -15.40 -9.34
C THR A 254 31.15 -14.55 -10.60
N THR A 255 32.36 -14.34 -11.14
CA THR A 255 32.61 -13.33 -12.19
C THR A 255 31.78 -13.55 -13.44
N ALA A 256 31.83 -14.75 -14.02
CA ALA A 256 31.08 -15.08 -15.23
C ALA A 256 29.56 -15.08 -14.97
N LEU A 257 29.13 -15.70 -13.87
CA LEU A 257 27.72 -15.78 -13.50
C LEU A 257 27.09 -14.39 -13.23
N ASN A 258 27.87 -13.49 -12.62
CA ASN A 258 27.42 -12.12 -12.38
C ASN A 258 27.25 -11.31 -13.69
N GLN A 259 28.11 -11.54 -14.69
CA GLN A 259 27.95 -10.91 -16.00
C GLN A 259 26.65 -11.39 -16.69
N ASP A 260 26.38 -12.69 -16.64
CA ASP A 260 25.14 -13.25 -17.17
C ASP A 260 23.91 -12.72 -16.41
N TYR A 261 23.96 -12.70 -15.10
CA TYR A 261 22.89 -12.13 -14.27
C TYR A 261 22.59 -10.68 -14.66
N ILE A 262 23.58 -9.81 -14.74
CA ILE A 262 23.40 -8.39 -15.12
C ILE A 262 22.80 -8.27 -16.52
N ARG A 263 23.26 -9.10 -17.47
CA ARG A 263 22.73 -9.11 -18.84
C ARG A 263 21.24 -9.44 -18.88
N TYR A 264 20.83 -10.54 -18.24
CA TYR A 264 19.43 -10.98 -18.22
C TYR A 264 18.55 -10.04 -17.39
N LEU A 265 19.07 -9.49 -16.30
CA LEU A 265 18.38 -8.48 -15.51
C LEU A 265 18.08 -7.22 -16.33
N ASN A 266 19.02 -6.74 -17.12
CA ASN A 266 18.79 -5.59 -18.00
C ASN A 266 17.74 -5.89 -19.08
N VAL A 267 17.72 -7.09 -19.63
CA VAL A 267 16.68 -7.53 -20.57
C VAL A 267 15.32 -7.57 -19.88
N ALA A 268 15.24 -8.14 -18.67
CA ALA A 268 13.99 -8.20 -17.91
C ALA A 268 13.47 -6.79 -17.56
N LYS A 269 14.34 -5.89 -17.14
CA LYS A 269 13.99 -4.47 -16.90
C LYS A 269 13.47 -3.76 -18.16
N ALA A 270 14.07 -4.04 -19.32
CA ALA A 270 13.63 -3.48 -20.59
C ALA A 270 12.25 -4.02 -21.02
N ASN A 271 12.00 -5.31 -20.79
CA ASN A 271 10.73 -5.94 -21.14
C ASN A 271 9.58 -5.52 -20.21
N ASP A 272 9.87 -5.24 -18.93
CA ASP A 272 8.86 -4.88 -17.92
C ASP A 272 8.18 -3.54 -18.25
N LYS A 273 8.94 -2.51 -18.59
CA LYS A 273 8.40 -1.16 -18.91
C LYS A 273 8.13 -0.92 -20.41
N GLY A 274 8.57 -1.83 -21.27
CA GLY A 274 8.53 -1.63 -22.71
C GLY A 274 9.47 -0.51 -23.18
N SER A 275 9.36 -0.12 -24.44
CA SER A 275 10.16 0.96 -25.02
C SER A 275 9.59 2.33 -24.65
N ALA A 276 10.35 3.17 -23.97
CA ALA A 276 9.96 4.56 -23.73
C ALA A 276 9.89 5.32 -25.06
N THR A 277 8.74 5.93 -25.34
CA THR A 277 8.61 6.86 -26.46
C THR A 277 9.22 8.21 -26.08
N LEU A 278 10.35 8.55 -26.67
CA LEU A 278 10.92 9.87 -26.53
C LEU A 278 10.13 10.86 -27.39
N SER A 279 9.35 11.73 -26.75
CA SER A 279 8.71 12.86 -27.41
C SER A 279 9.54 14.10 -27.23
N PHE A 280 9.98 14.72 -28.31
CA PHE A 280 10.64 16.04 -28.32
C PHE A 280 9.63 17.19 -28.37
N ALA A 281 8.34 16.90 -28.44
CA ALA A 281 7.31 17.92 -28.35
C ALA A 281 7.24 18.47 -26.92
N PRO A 282 6.97 19.79 -26.73
CA PRO A 282 6.67 20.32 -25.41
C PRO A 282 5.55 19.48 -24.80
N GLN A 283 5.78 18.94 -23.62
CA GLN A 283 4.74 18.20 -22.91
C GLN A 283 3.61 19.20 -22.62
N PRO A 284 2.41 19.02 -23.17
CA PRO A 284 1.28 19.81 -22.72
C PRO A 284 1.10 19.49 -21.23
N SER A 285 0.85 20.53 -20.42
CA SER A 285 0.41 20.33 -19.05
C SER A 285 -0.67 19.26 -19.06
N ALA A 286 -0.55 18.24 -18.19
CA ALA A 286 -1.44 17.09 -18.20
C ALA A 286 -2.89 17.56 -18.15
N VAL A 287 -3.57 17.59 -19.29
CA VAL A 287 -5.00 17.82 -19.38
C VAL A 287 -5.64 16.51 -18.96
N LEU A 288 -6.02 16.45 -17.68
CA LEU A 288 -6.69 15.26 -17.11
C LEU A 288 -8.07 15.04 -17.72
N ILE A 289 -8.66 16.09 -18.33
CA ILE A 289 -9.94 16.04 -19.03
C ILE A 289 -9.73 16.50 -20.47
N GLY A 290 -9.79 15.57 -21.39
CA GLY A 290 -9.77 15.82 -22.83
C GLY A 290 -11.10 15.48 -23.47
N TRP A 291 -11.28 15.79 -24.77
CA TRP A 291 -12.46 15.44 -25.53
C TRP A 291 -12.83 13.95 -25.43
N ALA A 292 -11.85 13.07 -25.34
CA ALA A 292 -12.06 11.64 -25.20
C ALA A 292 -12.63 11.21 -23.85
N ASN A 293 -12.57 12.08 -22.84
CA ASN A 293 -12.99 11.77 -21.47
C ASN A 293 -14.32 12.44 -21.10
N ILE A 294 -14.88 13.24 -22.01
CA ILE A 294 -16.18 13.89 -21.81
C ILE A 294 -17.26 12.98 -22.41
N PRO A 295 -18.23 12.49 -21.61
CA PRO A 295 -19.35 11.73 -22.17
C PRO A 295 -20.14 12.56 -23.18
N ASP A 296 -20.50 11.98 -24.33
CA ASP A 296 -21.31 12.65 -25.36
C ASP A 296 -22.74 12.96 -24.91
N THR A 297 -23.16 12.45 -23.76
CA THR A 297 -24.50 12.66 -23.19
C THR A 297 -24.44 13.65 -22.05
N GLY A 298 -25.05 14.83 -22.22
CA GLY A 298 -25.33 15.75 -21.13
C GLY A 298 -24.67 17.13 -21.18
N TYR A 299 -23.82 17.40 -22.16
CA TYR A 299 -23.31 18.74 -22.39
C TYR A 299 -23.95 19.33 -23.68
N GLY A 300 -24.94 20.19 -23.51
CA GLY A 300 -25.48 20.99 -24.62
C GLY A 300 -26.88 20.60 -25.13
N SER A 301 -27.74 20.09 -24.26
CA SER A 301 -29.21 20.08 -24.54
C SER A 301 -29.93 21.04 -23.65
#